data_503db867577e9db0eaf2bba6f2f866bd
#
_entry.id   503db867577e9db0eaf2bba6f2f866bd
#
_cell.length_a   1.000
_cell.length_b   1.000
_cell.length_c   1.000
_cell.angle_alpha   90.00
_cell.angle_beta   90.00
_cell.angle_gamma   90.00
#
_symmetry.space_group_name_H-M   'P 1'
#
loop_
_entity.id
_entity.type
_entity.pdbx_description
1 polymer ?
#
loop_
_entity_poly.entity_id
_entity_poly.type
_entity_poly.pdbx_seq_one_letter_code
_entity_poly.pdbx_strand_id
1 'polypeptide(L)'
;ILLLDNYPDAIRTISQGRADAIVDVIDFLGEQMNKHKNVQWHVVDKAIDTWYCGIGVQKGNHTLQQWLNVALFTLHKSGFVDDTWKKWFGIGQVHSVQPQPYF
;
A
#
# COMPACT_ATOMS: atom_id res chain seq x y z
N ILE A 1 -1.91 21.70 -10.10
CA ILE A 1 -2.15 20.73 -9.01
C ILE A 1 -3.45 21.11 -8.35
N LEU A 2 -4.38 20.14 -8.27
CA LEU A 2 -5.64 20.30 -7.53
C LEU A 2 -5.43 19.74 -6.12
N LEU A 3 -5.71 20.54 -5.11
CA LEU A 3 -5.77 20.10 -3.73
C LEU A 3 -7.23 19.81 -3.39
N LEU A 4 -7.50 18.61 -2.89
CA LEU A 4 -8.85 18.15 -2.58
C LEU A 4 -8.88 17.67 -1.13
N ASP A 5 -9.99 17.94 -0.47
CA ASP A 5 -10.13 17.70 0.97
C ASP A 5 -10.48 16.24 1.30
N ASN A 6 -10.85 15.45 0.29
CA ASN A 6 -11.23 14.05 0.49
C ASN A 6 -11.01 13.19 -0.76
N TYR A 7 -10.86 11.90 -0.53
CA TYR A 7 -10.61 10.92 -1.58
C TYR A 7 -11.75 10.71 -2.58
N PRO A 8 -13.02 10.67 -2.20
CA PRO A 8 -14.12 10.55 -3.17
C PRO A 8 -14.11 11.66 -4.21
N ASP A 9 -13.76 12.87 -3.84
CA ASP A 9 -13.65 13.98 -4.78
C ASP A 9 -12.44 13.86 -5.71
N ALA A 10 -11.33 13.30 -5.21
CA ALA A 10 -10.16 13.01 -6.03
C ALA A 10 -10.49 11.99 -7.13
N ILE A 11 -11.14 10.89 -6.78
CA ILE A 11 -11.56 9.87 -7.75
C ILE A 11 -12.59 10.42 -8.74
N ARG A 12 -13.55 11.20 -8.27
CA ARG A 12 -14.53 11.86 -9.13
C ARG A 12 -13.87 12.80 -10.14
N THR A 13 -12.88 13.55 -9.71
CA THR A 13 -12.11 14.49 -10.53
C THR A 13 -11.41 13.76 -11.69
N ILE A 14 -10.79 12.62 -11.42
CA ILE A 14 -10.20 11.76 -12.45
C ILE A 14 -11.28 11.19 -13.40
N SER A 15 -12.34 10.62 -12.86
CA SER A 15 -13.39 10.01 -13.67
C SER A 15 -14.13 11.02 -14.55
N GLN A 16 -14.14 12.29 -14.20
CA GLN A 16 -14.70 13.39 -14.98
C GLN A 16 -13.71 14.01 -15.97
N GLY A 17 -12.48 13.51 -16.04
CA GLY A 17 -11.44 14.06 -16.92
C GLY A 17 -10.94 15.45 -16.51
N ARG A 18 -11.16 15.86 -15.26
CA ARG A 18 -10.68 17.16 -14.72
C ARG A 18 -9.24 17.11 -14.22
N ALA A 19 -8.72 15.91 -14.01
CA ALA A 19 -7.33 15.63 -13.72
C ALA A 19 -6.93 14.34 -14.43
N ASP A 20 -5.65 14.23 -14.78
CA ASP A 20 -5.11 13.11 -15.55
C ASP A 20 -4.38 12.08 -14.67
N ALA A 21 -4.01 12.46 -13.45
CA ALA A 21 -3.27 11.63 -12.53
C ALA A 21 -3.60 11.93 -11.08
N ILE A 22 -3.41 10.92 -10.23
CA ILE A 22 -3.48 11.02 -8.78
C ILE A 22 -2.22 10.41 -8.18
N VAL A 23 -1.70 11.03 -7.14
CA VAL A 23 -0.54 10.54 -6.38
C VAL A 23 -0.99 10.24 -4.97
N ASP A 24 -0.89 8.99 -4.58
CA ASP A 24 -1.24 8.53 -3.23
C ASP A 24 -0.56 7.19 -2.93
N VAL A 25 -0.80 6.64 -1.76
CA VAL A 25 -0.28 5.33 -1.36
C VAL A 25 -0.97 4.20 -2.14
N ILE A 26 -0.21 3.18 -2.50
CA ILE A 26 -0.66 2.14 -3.43
C ILE A 26 -1.79 1.27 -2.88
N ASP A 27 -1.85 1.05 -1.57
CA ASP A 27 -2.92 0.29 -0.92
C ASP A 27 -4.27 0.98 -1.07
N PHE A 28 -4.31 2.28 -0.82
CA PHE A 28 -5.50 3.08 -1.06
C PHE A 28 -5.89 3.12 -2.54
N LEU A 29 -4.92 3.37 -3.44
CA LEU A 29 -5.18 3.39 -4.88
C LEU A 29 -5.72 2.05 -5.37
N GLY A 30 -5.16 0.92 -4.90
CA GLY A 30 -5.63 -0.41 -5.25
C GLY A 30 -7.09 -0.65 -4.85
N GLU A 31 -7.48 -0.22 -3.66
CA GLU A 31 -8.87 -0.27 -3.23
C GLU A 31 -9.80 0.55 -4.14
N GLN A 32 -9.39 1.77 -4.49
CA GLN A 32 -10.18 2.64 -5.37
C GLN A 32 -10.27 2.09 -6.80
N MET A 33 -9.20 1.52 -7.32
CA MET A 33 -9.20 0.85 -8.63
C MET A 33 -10.18 -0.33 -8.66
N ASN A 34 -10.26 -1.10 -7.58
CA ASN A 34 -11.22 -2.19 -7.46
C ASN A 34 -12.68 -1.73 -7.39
N LYS A 35 -12.93 -0.59 -6.75
CA LYS A 35 -14.28 0.01 -6.62
C LYS A 35 -14.73 0.70 -7.91
N HIS A 36 -13.81 1.28 -8.66
CA HIS A 36 -14.09 2.11 -9.84
C HIS A 36 -13.59 1.46 -11.14
N LYS A 37 -14.10 0.27 -11.45
CA LYS A 37 -13.73 -0.52 -12.65
C LYS A 37 -14.14 0.13 -13.99
N ASN A 38 -15.00 1.13 -13.95
CA ASN A 38 -15.38 1.92 -15.11
C ASN A 38 -14.30 2.92 -15.56
N VAL A 39 -13.27 3.14 -14.75
CA VAL A 39 -12.11 3.97 -15.09
C VAL A 39 -10.96 3.06 -15.52
N GLN A 40 -10.32 3.38 -16.63
CA GLN A 40 -9.10 2.69 -17.06
C GLN A 40 -7.92 3.24 -16.27
N TRP A 41 -7.48 2.46 -15.27
CA TRP A 41 -6.36 2.81 -14.43
C TRP A 41 -5.05 2.33 -15.01
N HIS A 42 -4.03 3.14 -14.88
CA HIS A 42 -2.65 2.75 -15.13
C HIS A 42 -1.78 3.16 -13.95
N VAL A 43 -1.08 2.20 -13.37
CA VAL A 43 -0.11 2.45 -12.30
C VAL A 43 1.28 2.57 -12.94
N VAL A 44 1.98 3.65 -12.63
CA VAL A 44 3.36 3.83 -13.13
C VAL A 44 4.30 2.80 -12.51
N ASP A 45 5.23 2.30 -13.29
CA ASP A 45 6.12 1.19 -12.88
C ASP A 45 7.11 1.59 -11.77
N LYS A 46 7.37 2.89 -11.63
CA LYS A 46 8.31 3.40 -10.63
C LYS A 46 7.58 4.23 -9.59
N ALA A 47 7.71 3.84 -8.33
CA ALA A 47 7.21 4.64 -7.21
C ALA A 47 7.93 6.00 -7.15
N ILE A 48 7.18 7.05 -6.83
CA ILE A 48 7.72 8.39 -6.60
C ILE A 48 8.49 8.41 -5.29
N ASP A 49 7.96 7.74 -4.27
CA ASP A 49 8.56 7.60 -2.95
C ASP A 49 8.15 6.27 -2.32
N THR A 50 8.87 5.83 -1.31
CA THR A 50 8.59 4.58 -0.61
C THR A 50 8.74 4.81 0.88
N TRP A 51 7.69 4.50 1.64
CA TRP A 51 7.67 4.66 3.08
C TRP A 51 7.56 3.32 3.78
N TYR A 52 8.15 3.28 4.98
CA TYR A 52 8.06 2.13 5.83
C TYR A 52 6.83 2.22 6.74
N CYS A 53 6.09 1.13 6.84
CA CYS A 53 5.06 0.96 7.85
C CYS A 53 5.61 0.13 9.00
N GLY A 54 5.12 0.38 10.21
CA GLY A 54 5.53 -0.36 11.39
C GLY A 54 4.34 -0.69 12.28
N ILE A 55 4.51 -1.73 13.09
CA ILE A 55 3.56 -2.10 14.14
C ILE A 55 4.01 -1.47 15.45
N GLY A 56 3.18 -0.62 16.03
CA GLY A 56 3.44 -0.04 17.34
C GLY A 56 3.21 -1.05 18.47
N VAL A 57 4.18 -1.18 19.35
CA VAL A 57 4.07 -1.99 20.57
C VAL A 57 4.34 -1.13 21.81
N GLN A 58 3.84 -1.57 22.96
CA GLN A 58 4.10 -0.87 24.22
C GLN A 58 5.62 -0.79 24.48
N LYS A 59 6.06 0.39 24.89
CA LYS A 59 7.47 0.62 25.24
C LYS A 59 7.94 -0.38 26.30
N GLY A 60 9.07 -1.02 26.07
CA GLY A 60 9.66 -2.03 26.97
C GLY A 60 9.17 -3.46 26.72
N ASN A 61 8.16 -3.68 25.88
CA ASN A 61 7.74 -5.03 25.53
C ASN A 61 8.60 -5.65 24.41
N HIS A 62 9.87 -5.89 24.75
CA HIS A 62 10.86 -6.43 23.80
C HIS A 62 10.52 -7.84 23.32
N THR A 63 9.90 -8.65 24.18
CA THR A 63 9.50 -10.02 23.82
C THR A 63 8.48 -10.00 22.68
N LEU A 64 7.44 -9.18 22.77
CA LEU A 64 6.45 -9.02 21.71
C LEU A 64 7.06 -8.43 20.44
N GLN A 65 7.93 -7.43 20.59
CA GLN A 65 8.64 -6.83 19.46
C GLN A 65 9.46 -7.87 18.69
N GLN A 66 10.27 -8.68 19.37
CA GLN A 66 11.07 -9.73 18.75
C GLN A 66 10.21 -10.80 18.09
N TRP A 67 9.15 -11.23 18.76
CA TRP A 67 8.21 -12.19 18.19
C TRP A 67 7.57 -11.68 16.90
N LEU A 68 7.09 -10.43 16.88
CA LEU A 68 6.52 -9.80 15.70
C LEU A 68 7.53 -9.69 14.56
N ASN A 69 8.78 -9.31 14.86
CA ASN A 69 9.81 -9.21 13.83
C ASN A 69 10.07 -10.57 13.16
N VAL A 70 10.17 -11.64 13.95
CA VAL A 70 10.36 -13.00 13.42
C VAL A 70 9.12 -13.46 12.63
N ALA A 71 7.92 -13.20 13.14
CA ALA A 71 6.68 -13.54 12.47
C ALA A 71 6.55 -12.81 11.11
N LEU A 72 6.79 -11.50 11.08
CA LEU A 72 6.76 -10.71 9.84
C LEU A 72 7.80 -11.21 8.82
N PHE A 73 9.02 -11.48 9.27
CA PHE A 73 10.05 -12.05 8.40
C PHE A 73 9.59 -13.37 7.76
N THR A 74 9.01 -14.26 8.56
CA THR A 74 8.53 -15.57 8.09
C THR A 74 7.38 -15.41 7.11
N LEU A 75 6.43 -14.53 7.39
CA LEU A 75 5.28 -14.26 6.53
C LEU A 75 5.70 -13.64 5.19
N HIS A 76 6.67 -12.71 5.19
CA HIS A 76 7.22 -12.18 3.94
C HIS A 76 7.95 -13.25 3.15
N LYS A 77 8.80 -14.03 3.80
CA LYS A 77 9.57 -15.10 3.14
C LYS A 77 8.69 -16.20 2.53
N SER A 78 7.54 -16.49 3.13
CA SER A 78 6.59 -17.49 2.62
C SER A 78 5.74 -16.99 1.44
N GLY A 79 5.77 -15.70 1.11
CA GLY A 79 4.89 -15.09 0.11
C GLY A 79 3.48 -14.75 0.64
N PHE A 80 3.17 -15.07 1.90
CA PHE A 80 1.85 -14.85 2.48
C PHE A 80 1.43 -13.37 2.43
N VAL A 81 2.37 -12.46 2.68
CA VAL A 81 2.09 -11.02 2.64
C VAL A 81 1.71 -10.57 1.24
N ASP A 82 2.45 -11.02 0.20
CA ASP A 82 2.15 -10.67 -1.19
C ASP A 82 0.81 -11.23 -1.65
N ASP A 83 0.49 -12.47 -1.28
CA ASP A 83 -0.78 -13.09 -1.62
C ASP A 83 -1.95 -12.39 -0.93
N THR A 84 -1.78 -12.01 0.34
CA THR A 84 -2.76 -11.25 1.10
C THR A 84 -2.97 -9.87 0.50
N TRP A 85 -1.89 -9.19 0.13
CA TRP A 85 -1.92 -7.90 -0.53
C TRP A 85 -2.73 -7.96 -1.84
N LYS A 86 -2.41 -8.89 -2.72
CA LYS A 86 -3.13 -9.10 -3.99
C LYS A 86 -4.62 -9.40 -3.76
N LYS A 87 -4.93 -10.20 -2.75
CA LYS A 87 -6.32 -10.53 -2.39
C LYS A 87 -7.13 -9.30 -2.02
N TRP A 88 -6.57 -8.39 -1.25
CA TRP A 88 -7.30 -7.24 -0.70
C TRP A 88 -7.27 -6.02 -1.62
N PHE A 89 -6.16 -5.78 -2.30
CA PHE A 89 -5.98 -4.58 -3.12
C PHE A 89 -6.04 -4.85 -4.64
N GLY A 90 -6.04 -6.13 -5.05
CA GLY A 90 -6.17 -6.52 -6.46
C GLY A 90 -4.95 -6.25 -7.32
N ILE A 91 -3.91 -5.64 -6.77
CA ILE A 91 -2.62 -5.35 -7.42
C ILE A 91 -1.49 -5.92 -6.58
N GLY A 92 -0.38 -6.34 -7.22
CA GLY A 92 0.84 -6.74 -6.51
C GLY A 92 1.51 -5.55 -5.84
N GLN A 93 2.32 -5.82 -4.84
CA GLN A 93 3.22 -4.79 -4.31
C GLN A 93 4.17 -4.34 -5.43
N VAL A 94 4.26 -3.04 -5.67
CA VAL A 94 5.16 -2.46 -6.67
C VAL A 94 6.63 -2.63 -6.26
N HIS A 95 6.86 -2.75 -4.96
CA HIS A 95 8.17 -3.08 -4.38
C HIS A 95 7.99 -4.18 -3.36
N SER A 96 8.64 -5.32 -3.59
CA SER A 96 8.80 -6.31 -2.54
C SER A 96 9.59 -5.64 -1.41
N VAL A 97 8.94 -5.42 -0.28
CA VAL A 97 9.68 -5.08 0.93
C VAL A 97 10.53 -6.28 1.28
N GLN A 98 11.80 -6.21 0.96
CA GLN A 98 12.72 -7.22 1.47
C GLN A 98 12.69 -7.11 2.98
N PRO A 99 12.43 -8.22 3.69
CA PRO A 99 12.48 -8.19 5.13
C PRO A 99 13.87 -7.74 5.55
N GLN A 100 13.95 -6.55 6.07
CA GLN A 100 15.19 -6.08 6.68
C GLN A 100 15.41 -6.93 7.93
N PRO A 101 16.62 -7.43 8.17
CA PRO A 101 16.92 -8.03 9.46
C PRO A 101 16.72 -6.94 10.53
N TYR A 102 15.77 -7.15 11.40
CA TYR A 102 15.37 -6.21 12.45
C TYR A 102 16.24 -6.42 13.72
N PHE A 103 17.52 -6.42 13.55
CA PHE A 103 18.44 -6.65 14.66
C PHE A 103 19.37 -5.47 14.87
#